data_189516fe2072f6b755b823e4a2a1ecbc
#
_entry.id   189516fe2072f6b755b823e4a2a1ecbc
#
_cell.length_a   1.000
_cell.length_b   1.000
_cell.length_c   1.000
_cell.angle_alpha   90.00
_cell.angle_beta   90.00
_cell.angle_gamma   90.00
#
_symmetry.space_group_name_H-M   'P 1'
#
loop_
_entity.id
_entity.type
_entity.pdbx_description
1 polymer ?
#
loop_
_entity_poly.entity_id
_entity_poly.type
_entity_poly.pdbx_seq_one_letter_code
_entity_poly.pdbx_strand_id
1 'polypeptide(L)'
;PERSGTPDAVAVWNIENLWPRPENPDFGDLFSDQIVSTLNKIGKYRVVERKRLQLALNELNVGSSDLASESTRLRLGRIVGARFMIFGGYFAVPGQMRVDVRLVEVETGKVVKAAQKTTASQDLNDWLRAVREATEALF
;
A
#
# COMPACT_ATOMS: atom_id res chain seq x y z
N PRO A 1 13.19 23.03 7.97
CA PRO A 1 12.08 23.98 8.16
C PRO A 1 10.79 23.27 8.45
N GLU A 2 10.03 23.85 9.29
CA GLU A 2 8.76 23.31 9.67
C GLU A 2 7.75 23.46 8.55
N ARG A 3 6.96 22.43 8.38
CA ARG A 3 5.81 22.50 7.48
C ARG A 3 4.64 23.07 8.26
N SER A 4 4.19 24.22 7.86
CA SER A 4 3.14 24.95 8.54
C SER A 4 1.82 24.17 8.58
N GLY A 5 1.69 23.23 9.52
CA GLY A 5 0.43 22.55 9.82
C GLY A 5 -0.10 21.54 8.81
N THR A 6 0.54 21.40 7.64
CA THR A 6 0.09 20.43 6.64
C THR A 6 0.78 19.09 6.86
N PRO A 7 0.04 18.02 7.14
CA PRO A 7 0.67 16.72 7.33
C PRO A 7 1.32 16.20 6.06
N ASP A 8 2.34 15.39 6.22
CA ASP A 8 2.99 14.73 5.10
C ASP A 8 2.01 13.80 4.40
N ALA A 9 2.17 13.65 3.09
CA ALA A 9 1.30 12.81 2.31
C ALA A 9 1.88 11.40 2.16
N VAL A 10 1.01 10.42 2.22
CA VAL A 10 1.34 9.03 1.96
C VAL A 10 0.47 8.50 0.83
N ALA A 11 1.08 7.80 -0.12
CA ALA A 11 0.37 7.14 -1.21
C ALA A 11 0.42 5.63 -0.99
N VAL A 12 -0.68 4.96 -1.28
CA VAL A 12 -0.77 3.51 -1.15
C VAL A 12 -0.74 2.89 -2.54
N TRP A 13 0.28 2.09 -2.82
CA TRP A 13 0.33 1.30 -4.03
C TRP A 13 -0.51 0.04 -3.82
N ASN A 14 -1.11 -0.46 -4.89
CA ASN A 14 -1.96 -1.65 -4.77
C ASN A 14 -1.17 -2.82 -4.18
N ILE A 15 -1.79 -3.49 -3.21
CA ILE A 15 -1.22 -4.68 -2.60
C ILE A 15 -1.23 -5.81 -3.61
N GLU A 16 -0.08 -6.44 -3.82
CA GLU A 16 0.08 -7.49 -4.83
C GLU A 16 -0.38 -8.84 -4.31
N ASN A 17 -1.10 -9.57 -5.17
CA ASN A 17 -1.42 -10.97 -4.90
C ASN A 17 -0.18 -11.80 -5.26
N LEU A 18 0.52 -12.32 -4.26
CA LEU A 18 1.77 -13.06 -4.44
C LEU A 18 1.54 -14.52 -4.83
N TRP A 19 0.30 -15.01 -4.76
CA TRP A 19 -0.05 -16.38 -5.10
C TRP A 19 -1.38 -16.42 -5.86
N PRO A 20 -1.43 -15.83 -7.07
CA PRO A 20 -2.68 -15.77 -7.82
C PRO A 20 -3.13 -17.15 -8.25
N ARG A 21 -4.43 -17.43 -8.06
CA ARG A 21 -5.05 -18.68 -8.48
C ARG A 21 -6.36 -18.37 -9.19
N PRO A 22 -6.67 -19.07 -10.29
CA PRO A 22 -7.91 -18.80 -11.04
C PRO A 22 -9.19 -18.96 -10.21
N GLU A 23 -9.18 -19.88 -9.24
CA GLU A 23 -10.34 -20.16 -8.39
C GLU A 23 -10.53 -19.17 -7.24
N ASN A 24 -9.55 -18.30 -6.98
CA ASN A 24 -9.62 -17.35 -5.88
C ASN A 24 -9.71 -15.92 -6.40
N PRO A 25 -10.61 -15.08 -5.83
CA PRO A 25 -10.64 -13.67 -6.21
C PRO A 25 -9.37 -12.96 -5.77
N ASP A 26 -9.03 -11.89 -6.48
CA ASP A 26 -7.92 -11.03 -6.10
C ASP A 26 -8.41 -10.03 -5.05
N PHE A 27 -7.85 -10.07 -3.86
CA PHE A 27 -8.19 -9.18 -2.76
C PHE A 27 -7.31 -7.94 -2.67
N GLY A 28 -6.44 -7.71 -3.66
CA GLY A 28 -5.49 -6.60 -3.63
C GLY A 28 -6.16 -5.25 -3.43
N ASP A 29 -7.22 -4.97 -4.18
CA ASP A 29 -7.94 -3.69 -4.05
C ASP A 29 -8.62 -3.57 -2.69
N LEU A 30 -9.24 -4.64 -2.22
CA LEU A 30 -9.91 -4.64 -0.93
C LEU A 30 -8.92 -4.39 0.21
N PHE A 31 -7.76 -5.03 0.17
CA PHE A 31 -6.72 -4.84 1.17
C PHE A 31 -6.12 -3.44 1.09
N SER A 32 -5.93 -2.91 -0.11
CA SER A 32 -5.46 -1.54 -0.31
C SER A 32 -6.44 -0.53 0.28
N ASP A 33 -7.73 -0.75 0.08
CA ASP A 33 -8.77 0.11 0.66
C ASP A 33 -8.77 0.02 2.19
N GLN A 34 -8.51 -1.15 2.75
CA GLN A 34 -8.38 -1.30 4.20
C GLN A 34 -7.20 -0.51 4.74
N ILE A 35 -6.08 -0.50 4.02
CA ILE A 35 -4.91 0.29 4.40
C ILE A 35 -5.26 1.77 4.40
N VAL A 36 -5.91 2.26 3.35
CA VAL A 36 -6.33 3.67 3.25
C VAL A 36 -7.25 4.04 4.40
N SER A 37 -8.24 3.19 4.70
CA SER A 37 -9.17 3.42 5.81
C SER A 37 -8.43 3.51 7.15
N THR A 38 -7.47 2.62 7.37
CA THR A 38 -6.67 2.60 8.59
C THR A 38 -5.83 3.87 8.72
N LEU A 39 -5.19 4.30 7.62
CA LEU A 39 -4.39 5.52 7.62
C LEU A 39 -5.23 6.75 7.94
N ASN A 40 -6.44 6.81 7.39
CA ASN A 40 -7.35 7.92 7.67
C ASN A 40 -7.75 7.96 9.15
N LYS A 41 -7.94 6.80 9.78
CA LYS A 41 -8.27 6.71 11.21
C LYS A 41 -7.09 7.10 12.09
N ILE A 42 -5.89 6.72 11.69
CA ILE A 42 -4.67 7.11 12.41
C ILE A 42 -4.51 8.63 12.37
N GLY A 43 -4.81 9.25 11.23
CA GLY A 43 -4.81 10.71 11.08
C GLY A 43 -3.45 11.38 11.11
N LYS A 44 -2.37 10.61 11.05
CA LYS A 44 -1.00 11.13 11.10
C LYS A 44 -0.53 11.68 9.77
N TYR A 45 -1.03 11.14 8.67
CA TYR A 45 -0.64 11.52 7.32
C TYR A 45 -1.87 11.85 6.48
N ARG A 46 -1.67 12.72 5.50
CA ARG A 46 -2.66 12.96 4.47
C ARG A 46 -2.54 11.85 3.43
N VAL A 47 -3.61 11.14 3.17
CA VAL A 47 -3.59 10.03 2.22
C VAL A 47 -3.86 10.55 0.81
N VAL A 48 -2.98 10.20 -0.14
CA VAL A 48 -3.18 10.54 -1.55
C VAL A 48 -4.27 9.64 -2.11
N GLU A 49 -5.28 10.23 -2.73
CA GLU A 49 -6.38 9.47 -3.33
C GLU A 49 -5.87 8.59 -4.49
N ARG A 50 -6.37 7.37 -4.55
CA ARG A 50 -6.00 6.42 -5.61
C ARG A 50 -6.28 6.98 -7.00
N LYS A 51 -7.35 7.75 -7.13
CA LYS A 51 -7.69 8.42 -8.38
C LYS A 51 -6.57 9.33 -8.85
N ARG A 52 -5.93 10.05 -7.93
CA ARG A 52 -4.83 10.95 -8.25
C ARG A 52 -3.61 10.18 -8.75
N LEU A 53 -3.31 9.03 -8.12
CA LEU A 53 -2.25 8.14 -8.60
C LEU A 53 -2.54 7.65 -10.01
N GLN A 54 -3.79 7.28 -10.28
CA GLN A 54 -4.18 6.79 -11.60
C GLN A 54 -4.04 7.88 -12.67
N LEU A 55 -4.39 9.12 -12.33
CA LEU A 55 -4.23 10.25 -13.27
C LEU A 55 -2.76 10.50 -13.59
N ALA A 56 -1.90 10.45 -12.57
CA ALA A 56 -0.46 10.63 -12.77
C ALA A 56 0.11 9.51 -13.63
N LEU A 57 -0.36 8.29 -13.42
CA LEU A 57 0.04 7.13 -14.21
C LEU A 57 -0.30 7.33 -15.68
N ASN A 58 -1.52 7.80 -15.95
CA ASN A 58 -1.98 8.06 -17.33
C ASN A 58 -1.14 9.14 -18.00
N GLU A 59 -0.80 10.20 -17.26
CA GLU A 59 0.02 11.29 -17.78
C GLU A 59 1.43 10.87 -18.16
N LEU A 60 2.01 9.93 -17.39
CA LEU A 60 3.36 9.43 -17.68
C LEU A 60 3.39 8.51 -18.88
N ASN A 61 2.25 7.99 -19.28
CA ASN A 61 2.15 7.06 -20.41
C ASN A 61 3.14 5.87 -20.28
N VAL A 62 3.26 5.33 -19.07
CA VAL A 62 4.15 4.19 -18.82
C VAL A 62 3.44 2.89 -19.13
N GLY A 63 4.20 1.93 -19.67
CA GLY A 63 3.69 0.59 -19.91
C GLY A 63 3.61 -0.23 -18.64
N SER A 64 2.82 -1.31 -18.67
CA SER A 64 2.64 -2.18 -17.51
C SER A 64 3.96 -2.80 -17.03
N SER A 65 4.89 -3.06 -17.93
CA SER A 65 6.22 -3.60 -17.57
C SER A 65 7.04 -2.59 -16.76
N ASP A 66 6.88 -1.31 -17.05
CA ASP A 66 7.59 -0.24 -16.33
C ASP A 66 7.09 -0.13 -14.89
N LEU A 67 5.80 -0.44 -14.66
CA LEU A 67 5.21 -0.40 -13.33
C LEU A 67 5.70 -1.49 -12.40
N ALA A 68 6.37 -2.52 -12.92
CA ALA A 68 7.00 -3.55 -12.10
C ALA A 68 8.22 -2.99 -11.37
N SER A 69 8.80 -1.89 -11.87
CA SER A 69 9.97 -1.25 -11.27
C SER A 69 9.58 -0.38 -10.09
N GLU A 70 10.22 -0.59 -8.95
CA GLU A 70 9.99 0.25 -7.78
C GLU A 70 10.40 1.70 -8.04
N SER A 71 11.45 1.93 -8.83
CA SER A 71 11.89 3.29 -9.16
C SER A 71 10.81 4.06 -9.91
N THR A 72 10.06 3.41 -10.79
CA THR A 72 8.94 4.03 -11.49
C THR A 72 7.80 4.36 -10.53
N ARG A 73 7.49 3.45 -9.62
CA ARG A 73 6.46 3.66 -8.59
C ARG A 73 6.81 4.84 -7.70
N LEU A 74 8.07 4.95 -7.30
CA LEU A 74 8.55 6.06 -6.48
C LEU A 74 8.49 7.39 -7.24
N ARG A 75 8.76 7.35 -8.54
CA ARG A 75 8.61 8.53 -9.40
C ARG A 75 7.17 9.03 -9.42
N LEU A 76 6.21 8.11 -9.49
CA LEU A 76 4.79 8.47 -9.38
C LEU A 76 4.49 9.12 -8.03
N GLY A 77 5.06 8.58 -6.96
CA GLY A 77 4.91 9.15 -5.63
C GLY A 77 5.38 10.60 -5.57
N ARG A 78 6.52 10.91 -6.18
CA ARG A 78 7.02 12.29 -6.25
C ARG A 78 6.07 13.19 -7.01
N ILE A 79 5.52 12.72 -8.12
CA ILE A 79 4.60 13.51 -8.95
C ILE A 79 3.34 13.89 -8.18
N VAL A 80 2.80 12.98 -7.37
CA VAL A 80 1.59 13.27 -6.58
C VAL A 80 1.91 13.96 -5.24
N GLY A 81 3.17 14.27 -4.99
CA GLY A 81 3.58 14.97 -3.77
C GLY A 81 3.57 14.12 -2.53
N ALA A 82 3.70 12.81 -2.66
CA ALA A 82 3.78 11.91 -1.51
C ALA A 82 5.18 11.91 -0.93
N ARG A 83 5.28 12.02 0.40
CA ARG A 83 6.54 11.82 1.10
C ARG A 83 6.85 10.35 1.28
N PHE A 84 5.82 9.56 1.53
CA PHE A 84 5.95 8.12 1.72
C PHE A 84 5.03 7.36 0.79
N MET A 85 5.41 6.13 0.47
CA MET A 85 4.53 5.18 -0.21
C MET A 85 4.48 3.89 0.59
N ILE A 86 3.33 3.26 0.58
CA ILE A 86 3.17 1.93 1.15
C ILE A 86 3.13 0.93 0.00
N PHE A 87 4.03 -0.02 0.06
CA PHE A 87 4.07 -1.19 -0.83
C PHE A 87 3.79 -2.44 -0.02
N GLY A 88 3.31 -3.46 -0.66
CA GLY A 88 3.15 -4.72 0.02
C GLY A 88 2.56 -5.80 -0.87
N GLY A 89 2.41 -6.96 -0.29
CA GLY A 89 1.83 -8.11 -0.94
C GLY A 89 1.13 -9.01 0.06
N TYR A 90 0.29 -9.89 -0.45
CA TYR A 90 -0.36 -10.87 0.39
C TYR A 90 -0.27 -12.26 -0.25
N PHE A 91 -0.30 -13.25 0.61
CA PHE A 91 -0.24 -14.64 0.24
C PHE A 91 -1.38 -15.37 0.94
N ALA A 92 -2.35 -15.86 0.15
CA ALA A 92 -3.52 -16.55 0.70
C ALA A 92 -3.58 -17.98 0.19
N VAL A 93 -3.63 -18.91 1.12
CA VAL A 93 -3.83 -20.34 0.86
C VAL A 93 -4.99 -20.82 1.72
N PRO A 94 -5.55 -22.02 1.46
CA PRO A 94 -6.61 -22.52 2.33
C PRO A 94 -6.17 -22.53 3.80
N GLY A 95 -6.94 -21.83 4.64
CA GLY A 95 -6.72 -21.79 6.08
C GLY A 95 -5.64 -20.84 6.56
N GLN A 96 -5.06 -20.02 5.68
CA GLN A 96 -3.99 -19.11 6.10
C GLN A 96 -3.85 -17.92 5.15
N MET A 97 -3.59 -16.75 5.71
CA MET A 97 -3.23 -15.57 4.93
C MET A 97 -2.10 -14.84 5.63
N ARG A 98 -1.12 -14.39 4.84
CA ARG A 98 -0.05 -13.51 5.31
C ARG A 98 -0.07 -12.24 4.49
N VAL A 99 0.08 -11.10 5.16
CA VAL A 99 0.22 -9.81 4.50
C VAL A 99 1.52 -9.16 4.96
N ASP A 100 2.26 -8.63 3.99
CA ASP A 100 3.50 -7.88 4.23
C ASP A 100 3.29 -6.46 3.74
N VAL A 101 3.67 -5.47 4.54
CA VAL A 101 3.61 -4.07 4.15
C VAL A 101 4.90 -3.37 4.53
N ARG A 102 5.29 -2.37 3.76
CA ARG A 102 6.46 -1.55 4.06
C ARG A 102 6.20 -0.10 3.71
N LEU A 103 6.72 0.77 4.55
CA LEU A 103 6.66 2.21 4.38
C LEU A 103 7.98 2.67 3.79
N VAL A 104 7.92 3.27 2.61
CA VAL A 104 9.13 3.66 1.86
C VAL A 104 9.14 5.17 1.71
N GLU A 105 10.28 5.79 2.00
CA GLU A 105 10.46 7.22 1.75
C GLU A 105 10.66 7.43 0.26
N VAL A 106 9.83 8.27 -0.33
CA VAL A 106 9.78 8.44 -1.79
C VAL A 106 11.07 9.03 -2.33
N GLU A 107 11.66 9.99 -1.63
CA GLU A 107 12.81 10.71 -2.12
C GLU A 107 14.07 9.86 -2.18
N THR A 108 14.25 8.97 -1.22
CA THR A 108 15.46 8.16 -1.10
C THR A 108 15.27 6.71 -1.52
N GLY A 109 14.03 6.24 -1.58
CA GLY A 109 13.72 4.83 -1.80
C GLY A 109 14.00 3.95 -0.59
N LYS A 110 14.27 4.56 0.57
CA LYS A 110 14.64 3.83 1.77
C LYS A 110 13.39 3.29 2.48
N VAL A 111 13.45 2.02 2.88
CA VAL A 111 12.41 1.42 3.71
C VAL A 111 12.54 1.96 5.13
N VAL A 112 11.54 2.71 5.56
CA VAL A 112 11.52 3.32 6.89
C VAL A 112 11.06 2.30 7.92
N LYS A 113 10.07 1.50 7.57
CA LYS A 113 9.52 0.49 8.45
C LYS A 113 8.83 -0.60 7.63
N ALA A 114 8.82 -1.80 8.15
CA ALA A 114 8.13 -2.94 7.54
C ALA A 114 7.37 -3.70 8.61
N ALA A 115 6.25 -4.30 8.23
CA ALA A 115 5.42 -5.09 9.13
C ALA A 115 4.81 -6.26 8.38
N GLN A 116 4.48 -7.30 9.13
CA GLN A 116 3.95 -8.53 8.60
C GLN A 116 2.95 -9.10 9.59
N LYS A 117 1.84 -9.65 9.07
CA LYS A 117 0.85 -10.34 9.88
C LYS A 117 0.40 -11.60 9.18
N THR A 118 0.23 -12.66 9.96
CA THR A 118 -0.30 -13.93 9.48
C THR A 118 -1.53 -14.28 10.30
N THR A 119 -2.55 -14.82 9.63
CA THR A 119 -3.73 -15.34 10.32
C THR A 119 -4.05 -16.73 9.78
N ALA A 120 -4.35 -17.65 10.69
CA ALA A 120 -4.72 -19.02 10.37
C ALA A 120 -6.25 -19.14 10.29
N SER A 121 -6.87 -18.26 9.52
CA SER A 121 -8.31 -18.17 9.37
C SER A 121 -8.70 -18.08 7.91
N GLN A 122 -9.92 -18.52 7.58
CA GLN A 122 -10.51 -18.33 6.25
C GLN A 122 -11.54 -17.20 6.23
N ASP A 123 -11.79 -16.58 7.38
CA ASP A 123 -12.76 -15.51 7.49
C ASP A 123 -12.14 -14.20 6.97
N LEU A 124 -12.80 -13.58 5.99
CA LEU A 124 -12.34 -12.34 5.41
C LEU A 124 -12.22 -11.22 6.44
N ASN A 125 -13.08 -11.20 7.45
CA ASN A 125 -12.98 -10.21 8.52
C ASN A 125 -11.66 -10.33 9.29
N ASP A 126 -11.19 -11.55 9.51
CA ASP A 126 -9.89 -11.78 10.15
C ASP A 126 -8.75 -11.35 9.24
N TRP A 127 -8.89 -11.54 7.93
CA TRP A 127 -7.90 -11.09 6.96
C TRP A 127 -7.80 -9.57 6.95
N LEU A 128 -8.94 -8.89 6.95
CA LEU A 128 -8.96 -7.42 7.00
C LEU A 128 -8.37 -6.88 8.30
N ARG A 129 -8.61 -7.59 9.41
CA ARG A 129 -8.00 -7.24 10.69
C ARG A 129 -6.49 -7.37 10.63
N ALA A 130 -5.97 -8.44 10.01
CA ALA A 130 -4.53 -8.63 9.84
C ALA A 130 -3.92 -7.50 9.01
N VAL A 131 -4.58 -7.08 7.94
CA VAL A 131 -4.15 -5.95 7.12
C VAL A 131 -4.13 -4.66 7.95
N ARG A 132 -5.16 -4.42 8.73
CA ARG A 132 -5.23 -3.25 9.61
C ARG A 132 -4.09 -3.26 10.63
N GLU A 133 -3.87 -4.39 11.29
CA GLU A 133 -2.82 -4.49 12.31
C GLU A 133 -1.42 -4.32 11.70
N ALA A 134 -1.20 -4.88 10.52
CA ALA A 134 0.07 -4.69 9.81
C ALA A 134 0.30 -3.21 9.47
N THR A 135 -0.76 -2.52 9.04
CA THR A 135 -0.69 -1.09 8.72
C THR A 135 -0.39 -0.28 9.97
N GLU A 136 -1.10 -0.56 11.07
CA GLU A 136 -0.89 0.14 12.34
C GLU A 136 0.55 -0.02 12.84
N ALA A 137 1.15 -1.17 12.60
CA ALA A 137 2.52 -1.45 13.02
C ALA A 137 3.57 -0.62 12.26
N LEU A 138 3.19 0.04 11.17
CA LEU A 138 4.09 0.93 10.43
C LEU A 138 4.23 2.30 11.12
N PHE A 139 3.37 2.60 12.08
CA PHE A 139 3.31 3.91 12.74
C PHE A 139 3.25 3.78 14.31
#